data_ae5529e4350740f2ada35d975a266c3e
#
_entry.id   ae5529e4350740f2ada35d975a266c3e
#
_cell.length_a   1.000
_cell.length_b   1.000
_cell.length_c   1.000
_cell.angle_alpha   90.00
_cell.angle_beta   90.00
_cell.angle_gamma   90.00
#
_symmetry.space_group_name_H-M   'P 1'
#
loop_
_entity.id
_entity.type
_entity.pdbx_description
1 polymer ?
#
loop_
_entity_poly.entity_id
_entity_poly.type
_entity_poly.pdbx_seq_one_letter_code
_entity_poly.pdbx_strand_id
1 'polypeptide(L)'
;MLNSEKTLDQIVALCKSRGFVYPGSEIYGGLANTWDYGPLGVELKTNIKDAWRKKFIQENKYNVGLDSAILMNPQTWVASGHLGGFSDPLMDCCECKTRHRADQIIEDFDGTNVAGWSNEQLSNYIKEKNIPCPNCGAHNFTDIRQFNLMFKTFQGVTEDSKDEIYLRPETAQGIFVNFANIQRTTRRKVPFGVAQIGKSFRNEITPGKFIFRVREFEQMELEFFCKPGTDLEWFEYWRGFCRDWLYSLNIKPENLRLRDHDPEELCFYSKATTDFEYNFPFGWGELWGVADRTDYDLTQHIKTSGKNLEYFDGTTNERYIPYVIEPSLGVERLFLAVLCEAYDEEMLDEEKNDKRIVMHFHPALAPYKCAVLPLSKKLNEQAEEVFQNLSKKFMVDYDDAGSIGKRYRRQDEIGTPFCITYDFDSVEDGCVTVRDRDTMEQVRLPISELEAFIEEKIAF
;
A
#
# COMPACT_ATOMS: atom_id res chain seq x y z
N MET A 1 17.04 -15.48 -1.26
CA MET A 1 15.86 -16.40 -1.37
C MET A 1 14.90 -15.84 -2.41
N LEU A 2 14.37 -16.69 -3.32
CA LEU A 2 13.34 -16.26 -4.28
C LEU A 2 11.98 -16.11 -3.57
N ASN A 3 11.10 -15.22 -4.06
CA ASN A 3 9.78 -15.06 -3.45
C ASN A 3 8.94 -16.35 -3.45
N SER A 4 9.11 -17.20 -4.45
CA SER A 4 8.49 -18.52 -4.52
C SER A 4 8.96 -19.53 -3.44
N GLU A 5 10.08 -19.26 -2.80
CA GLU A 5 10.63 -20.08 -1.71
C GLU A 5 10.23 -19.57 -0.33
N LYS A 6 9.75 -18.34 -0.25
CA LYS A 6 9.26 -17.71 0.99
C LYS A 6 7.82 -18.13 1.25
N THR A 7 7.48 -18.29 2.52
CA THR A 7 6.09 -18.51 2.91
C THR A 7 5.50 -17.24 3.54
N LEU A 8 4.20 -17.06 3.37
CA LEU A 8 3.52 -15.95 4.04
C LEU A 8 3.65 -16.07 5.57
N ASP A 9 3.68 -17.28 6.10
CA ASP A 9 3.82 -17.54 7.54
C ASP A 9 5.17 -17.07 8.10
N GLN A 10 6.28 -17.21 7.33
CA GLN A 10 7.59 -16.67 7.71
C GLN A 10 7.55 -15.15 7.84
N ILE A 11 6.94 -14.47 6.86
CA ILE A 11 6.77 -13.00 6.88
C ILE A 11 5.90 -12.57 8.06
N VAL A 12 4.78 -13.25 8.28
CA VAL A 12 3.85 -12.95 9.40
C VAL A 12 4.54 -13.16 10.75
N ALA A 13 5.28 -14.25 10.91
CA ALA A 13 6.01 -14.56 12.14
C ALA A 13 7.06 -13.50 12.45
N LEU A 14 7.85 -13.07 11.44
CA LEU A 14 8.79 -11.97 11.58
C LEU A 14 8.09 -10.68 11.99
N CYS A 15 7.03 -10.30 11.26
CA CYS A 15 6.30 -9.07 11.52
C CYS A 15 5.77 -8.99 12.96
N LYS A 16 5.17 -10.06 13.46
CA LYS A 16 4.67 -10.14 14.84
C LYS A 16 5.79 -10.10 15.86
N SER A 17 6.85 -10.87 15.65
CA SER A 17 7.95 -10.98 16.63
C SER A 17 8.82 -9.72 16.70
N ARG A 18 8.91 -8.94 15.64
CA ARG A 18 9.75 -7.73 15.55
C ARG A 18 8.99 -6.41 15.63
N GLY A 19 7.66 -6.46 15.74
CA GLY A 19 6.86 -5.25 15.92
C GLY A 19 6.60 -4.45 14.65
N PHE A 20 6.50 -5.13 13.52
CA PHE A 20 5.99 -4.52 12.29
C PHE A 20 4.46 -4.48 12.30
N VAL A 21 3.81 -5.62 12.56
CA VAL A 21 2.36 -5.73 12.53
C VAL A 21 1.87 -6.65 13.65
N TYR A 22 0.82 -6.24 14.34
CA TYR A 22 0.15 -7.02 15.38
C TYR A 22 -1.30 -7.31 15.00
N PRO A 23 -1.92 -8.39 15.50
CA PRO A 23 -3.37 -8.55 15.44
C PRO A 23 -4.07 -7.39 16.16
N GLY A 24 -5.04 -6.76 15.50
CA GLY A 24 -5.78 -5.65 16.11
C GLY A 24 -6.60 -6.11 17.30
N SER A 25 -6.51 -5.40 18.44
CA SER A 25 -7.23 -5.70 19.68
C SER A 25 -6.96 -7.11 20.23
N GLU A 26 -5.73 -7.61 20.13
CA GLU A 26 -5.34 -8.99 20.45
C GLU A 26 -5.72 -9.42 21.88
N ILE A 27 -5.62 -8.51 22.85
CA ILE A 27 -5.96 -8.78 24.26
C ILE A 27 -7.43 -9.18 24.48
N TYR A 28 -8.31 -8.88 23.52
CA TYR A 28 -9.73 -9.27 23.54
C TYR A 28 -10.03 -10.41 22.57
N GLY A 29 -9.02 -11.15 22.10
CA GLY A 29 -9.16 -12.21 21.10
C GLY A 29 -9.09 -11.72 19.66
N GLY A 30 -8.84 -10.43 19.46
CA GLY A 30 -8.69 -9.81 18.15
C GLY A 30 -10.03 -9.54 17.44
N LEU A 31 -9.94 -8.81 16.33
CA LEU A 31 -11.01 -8.66 15.35
C LEU A 31 -10.51 -9.21 14.01
N ALA A 32 -11.26 -10.11 13.40
CA ALA A 32 -10.83 -10.82 12.20
C ALA A 32 -10.35 -9.87 11.09
N ASN A 33 -9.11 -10.10 10.63
CA ASN A 33 -8.44 -9.32 9.59
C ASN A 33 -8.35 -7.80 9.87
N THR A 34 -8.19 -7.46 11.14
CA THR A 34 -7.82 -6.13 11.61
C THR A 34 -6.41 -6.20 12.18
N TRP A 35 -5.57 -5.25 11.77
CA TRP A 35 -4.16 -5.25 12.07
C TRP A 35 -3.70 -3.89 12.57
N ASP A 36 -2.86 -3.88 13.58
CA ASP A 36 -2.18 -2.70 14.10
C ASP A 36 -0.74 -2.67 13.61
N TYR A 37 -0.24 -1.49 13.21
CA TYR A 37 1.16 -1.31 12.85
C TYR A 37 1.95 -0.96 14.10
N GLY A 38 2.91 -1.82 14.46
CA GLY A 38 3.78 -1.62 15.60
C GLY A 38 4.86 -0.55 15.34
N PRO A 39 5.81 -0.37 16.28
CA PRO A 39 6.83 0.69 16.17
C PRO A 39 7.65 0.64 14.86
N LEU A 40 8.06 -0.54 14.41
CA LEU A 40 8.77 -0.66 13.12
C LEU A 40 7.82 -0.53 11.92
N GLY A 41 6.58 -1.01 12.07
CA GLY A 41 5.58 -0.94 11.02
C GLY A 41 5.15 0.47 10.69
N VAL A 42 4.94 1.32 11.69
CA VAL A 42 4.55 2.72 11.47
C VAL A 42 5.65 3.50 10.76
N GLU A 43 6.92 3.25 11.11
CA GLU A 43 8.06 3.91 10.48
C GLU A 43 8.22 3.46 9.00
N LEU A 44 8.16 2.15 8.73
CA LEU A 44 8.20 1.65 7.35
C LEU A 44 7.03 2.20 6.52
N LYS A 45 5.83 2.19 7.08
CA LYS A 45 4.63 2.71 6.41
C LYS A 45 4.72 4.21 6.13
N THR A 46 5.27 4.97 7.05
CA THR A 46 5.51 6.42 6.90
C THR A 46 6.55 6.67 5.81
N ASN A 47 7.68 5.95 5.83
CA ASN A 47 8.73 6.08 4.81
C ASN A 47 8.20 5.76 3.40
N ILE A 48 7.34 4.75 3.25
CA ILE A 48 6.68 4.43 1.96
C ILE A 48 5.81 5.60 1.49
N LYS A 49 4.98 6.16 2.37
CA LYS A 49 4.11 7.29 2.05
C LYS A 49 4.90 8.56 1.71
N ASP A 50 5.99 8.81 2.44
CA ASP A 50 6.87 9.96 2.20
C ASP A 50 7.64 9.82 0.89
N ALA A 51 8.10 8.61 0.53
CA ALA A 51 8.72 8.34 -0.75
C ALA A 51 7.74 8.62 -1.92
N TRP A 52 6.50 8.16 -1.79
CA TRP A 52 5.45 8.44 -2.78
C TRP A 52 5.13 9.93 -2.85
N ARG A 53 4.92 10.58 -1.71
CA ARG A 53 4.63 12.02 -1.65
C ARG A 53 5.76 12.85 -2.26
N LYS A 54 7.01 12.49 -2.00
CA LYS A 54 8.19 13.12 -2.61
C LYS A 54 8.12 13.01 -4.12
N LYS A 55 7.94 11.78 -4.65
CA LYS A 55 8.00 11.51 -6.09
C LYS A 55 6.80 12.04 -6.85
N PHE A 56 5.60 11.81 -6.34
CA PHE A 56 4.34 12.13 -7.05
C PHE A 56 3.87 13.58 -6.86
N ILE A 57 4.28 14.24 -5.78
CA ILE A 57 3.84 15.61 -5.48
C ILE A 57 5.01 16.59 -5.50
N GLN A 58 6.05 16.37 -4.69
CA GLN A 58 7.10 17.36 -4.49
C GLN A 58 7.99 17.51 -5.74
N GLU A 59 8.40 16.41 -6.36
CA GLU A 59 9.24 16.38 -7.55
C GLU A 59 8.45 16.52 -8.86
N ASN A 60 7.12 16.55 -8.80
CA ASN A 60 6.26 16.60 -9.97
C ASN A 60 5.57 17.97 -10.12
N LYS A 61 5.92 18.70 -11.20
CA LYS A 61 5.38 20.04 -11.46
C LYS A 61 3.87 20.11 -11.73
N TYR A 62 3.26 18.98 -12.08
CA TYR A 62 1.84 18.93 -12.43
C TYR A 62 0.95 18.76 -11.19
N ASN A 63 1.43 18.10 -10.16
CA ASN A 63 0.61 17.58 -9.08
C ASN A 63 0.53 18.50 -7.86
N VAL A 64 -0.59 18.42 -7.15
CA VAL A 64 -0.81 19.04 -5.84
C VAL A 64 -1.41 18.03 -4.88
N GLY A 65 -1.27 18.26 -3.58
CA GLY A 65 -1.84 17.38 -2.55
C GLY A 65 -3.23 17.83 -2.13
N LEU A 66 -4.04 16.87 -1.67
CA LEU A 66 -5.32 17.06 -1.02
C LEU A 66 -5.41 16.12 0.19
N ASP A 67 -6.12 16.54 1.22
CA ASP A 67 -6.61 15.66 2.30
C ASP A 67 -8.10 15.96 2.49
N SER A 68 -8.96 15.13 1.89
CA SER A 68 -10.40 15.25 1.99
C SER A 68 -10.95 14.46 3.18
N ALA A 69 -12.10 14.89 3.70
CA ALA A 69 -12.77 14.22 4.82
C ALA A 69 -13.16 12.76 4.45
N ILE A 70 -13.09 11.87 5.44
CA ILE A 70 -13.60 10.49 5.31
C ILE A 70 -15.12 10.49 5.21
N LEU A 71 -15.77 11.29 6.07
CA LEU A 71 -17.23 11.46 6.07
C LEU A 71 -17.63 12.51 5.03
N MET A 72 -18.38 12.08 4.04
CA MET A 72 -18.79 12.91 2.92
C MET A 72 -20.30 12.88 2.78
N ASN A 73 -20.84 13.87 2.08
CA ASN A 73 -22.28 13.87 1.77
C ASN A 73 -22.67 12.60 1.02
N PRO A 74 -23.71 11.86 1.43
CA PRO A 74 -24.13 10.61 0.78
C PRO A 74 -24.41 10.74 -0.72
N GLN A 75 -24.77 11.94 -1.21
CA GLN A 75 -24.95 12.19 -2.64
C GLN A 75 -23.68 11.99 -3.46
N THR A 76 -22.51 12.09 -2.84
CA THR A 76 -21.24 11.73 -3.49
C THR A 76 -21.23 10.26 -3.92
N TRP A 77 -21.75 9.38 -3.07
CA TRP A 77 -21.79 7.94 -3.32
C TRP A 77 -22.95 7.53 -4.24
N VAL A 78 -24.01 8.34 -4.30
CA VAL A 78 -25.05 8.22 -5.33
C VAL A 78 -24.46 8.58 -6.70
N ALA A 79 -23.78 9.72 -6.80
CA ALA A 79 -23.18 10.20 -8.04
C ALA A 79 -22.14 9.20 -8.61
N SER A 80 -21.25 8.71 -7.77
CA SER A 80 -20.20 7.75 -8.18
C SER A 80 -20.72 6.33 -8.44
N GLY A 81 -21.99 6.03 -8.08
CA GLY A 81 -22.59 4.71 -8.25
C GLY A 81 -22.28 3.69 -7.15
N HIS A 82 -21.50 4.05 -6.13
CA HIS A 82 -21.12 3.11 -5.05
C HIS A 82 -22.32 2.60 -4.26
N LEU A 83 -23.35 3.41 -4.03
CA LEU A 83 -24.54 2.94 -3.32
C LEU A 83 -25.36 1.93 -4.12
N GLY A 84 -25.34 2.04 -5.44
CA GLY A 84 -26.11 1.16 -6.32
C GLY A 84 -25.39 -0.08 -6.83
N GLY A 85 -24.07 -0.02 -7.00
CA GLY A 85 -23.29 -1.04 -7.74
C GLY A 85 -22.04 -1.57 -7.06
N PHE A 86 -21.59 -0.98 -5.95
CA PHE A 86 -20.39 -1.45 -5.24
C PHE A 86 -20.71 -2.64 -4.34
N SER A 87 -20.90 -3.81 -4.96
CA SER A 87 -21.36 -5.01 -4.26
C SER A 87 -20.71 -6.27 -4.82
N ASP A 88 -20.50 -7.25 -3.94
CA ASP A 88 -20.00 -8.58 -4.27
C ASP A 88 -21.14 -9.61 -4.28
N PRO A 89 -21.07 -10.64 -5.13
CA PRO A 89 -22.02 -11.74 -5.17
C PRO A 89 -21.78 -12.69 -3.97
N LEU A 90 -22.60 -12.56 -2.94
CA LEU A 90 -22.50 -13.31 -1.69
C LEU A 90 -23.38 -14.55 -1.72
N MET A 91 -22.83 -15.71 -1.31
CA MET A 91 -23.58 -16.93 -1.00
C MET A 91 -23.06 -17.57 0.29
N ASP A 92 -23.92 -18.33 0.98
CA ASP A 92 -23.57 -19.08 2.19
C ASP A 92 -23.58 -20.59 1.89
N CYS A 93 -22.60 -21.36 2.39
CA CYS A 93 -22.69 -22.81 2.40
C CYS A 93 -23.81 -23.25 3.35
N CYS A 94 -24.75 -24.08 2.87
CA CYS A 94 -25.87 -24.54 3.69
C CYS A 94 -25.46 -25.46 4.85
N GLU A 95 -24.29 -26.13 4.73
CA GLU A 95 -23.79 -27.08 5.73
C GLU A 95 -22.94 -26.37 6.80
N CYS A 96 -21.81 -25.78 6.44
CA CYS A 96 -20.90 -25.18 7.41
C CYS A 96 -21.18 -23.70 7.71
N LYS A 97 -22.17 -23.10 7.06
CA LYS A 97 -22.57 -21.68 7.20
C LYS A 97 -21.48 -20.66 6.86
N THR A 98 -20.38 -21.10 6.26
CA THR A 98 -19.31 -20.18 5.81
C THR A 98 -19.79 -19.37 4.62
N ARG A 99 -19.47 -18.08 4.64
CA ARG A 99 -19.76 -17.13 3.57
C ARG A 99 -18.68 -17.15 2.52
N HIS A 100 -19.11 -17.05 1.26
CA HIS A 100 -18.23 -17.06 0.11
C HIS A 100 -18.66 -16.03 -0.93
N ARG A 101 -17.70 -15.53 -1.67
CA ARG A 101 -17.96 -14.82 -2.92
C ARG A 101 -18.12 -15.85 -4.03
N ALA A 102 -19.23 -15.76 -4.76
CA ALA A 102 -19.55 -16.73 -5.81
C ALA A 102 -18.57 -16.65 -6.99
N ASP A 103 -18.15 -15.44 -7.35
CA ASP A 103 -17.11 -15.18 -8.36
C ASP A 103 -15.77 -15.82 -7.97
N GLN A 104 -15.30 -15.55 -6.75
CA GLN A 104 -14.01 -16.04 -6.24
C GLN A 104 -13.95 -17.57 -6.17
N ILE A 105 -15.04 -18.24 -5.75
CA ILE A 105 -15.07 -19.71 -5.71
C ILE A 105 -14.89 -20.32 -7.10
N ILE A 106 -15.44 -19.71 -8.14
CA ILE A 106 -15.29 -20.17 -9.52
C ILE A 106 -13.85 -19.96 -9.99
N GLU A 107 -13.31 -18.76 -9.76
CA GLU A 107 -11.92 -18.43 -10.13
C GLU A 107 -10.90 -19.34 -9.43
N ASP A 108 -11.09 -19.59 -8.12
CA ASP A 108 -10.22 -20.47 -7.34
C ASP A 108 -10.34 -21.94 -7.76
N PHE A 109 -11.50 -22.36 -8.32
CA PHE A 109 -11.75 -23.75 -8.71
C PHE A 109 -11.07 -24.14 -10.02
N ASP A 110 -11.20 -23.34 -11.06
CA ASP A 110 -10.69 -23.69 -12.40
C ASP A 110 -10.07 -22.51 -13.17
N GLY A 111 -9.95 -21.35 -12.56
CA GLY A 111 -9.35 -20.17 -13.18
C GLY A 111 -10.25 -19.45 -14.19
N THR A 112 -11.54 -19.79 -14.26
CA THR A 112 -12.47 -19.14 -15.17
C THR A 112 -12.69 -17.68 -14.78
N ASN A 113 -12.43 -16.75 -15.70
CA ASN A 113 -12.76 -15.36 -15.50
C ASN A 113 -14.28 -15.16 -15.59
N VAL A 114 -14.86 -14.63 -14.52
CA VAL A 114 -16.31 -14.40 -14.38
C VAL A 114 -16.68 -12.92 -14.28
N ALA A 115 -15.77 -12.03 -14.65
CA ALA A 115 -16.01 -10.59 -14.65
C ALA A 115 -17.26 -10.26 -15.48
N GLY A 116 -18.16 -9.45 -14.93
CA GLY A 116 -19.41 -9.06 -15.60
C GLY A 116 -20.53 -10.10 -15.64
N TRP A 117 -20.33 -11.29 -15.04
CA TRP A 117 -21.37 -12.30 -15.01
C TRP A 117 -22.52 -11.93 -14.06
N SER A 118 -23.75 -12.26 -14.48
CA SER A 118 -24.94 -12.13 -13.63
C SER A 118 -24.95 -13.18 -12.51
N ASN A 119 -25.70 -12.92 -11.44
CA ASN A 119 -25.89 -13.89 -10.36
C ASN A 119 -26.43 -15.24 -10.87
N GLU A 120 -27.27 -15.23 -11.91
CA GLU A 120 -27.81 -16.41 -12.54
C GLU A 120 -26.72 -17.24 -13.25
N GLN A 121 -25.84 -16.56 -14.01
CA GLN A 121 -24.71 -17.20 -14.69
C GLN A 121 -23.74 -17.84 -13.66
N LEU A 122 -23.38 -17.10 -12.61
CA LEU A 122 -22.53 -17.62 -11.53
C LEU A 122 -23.18 -18.84 -10.84
N SER A 123 -24.46 -18.75 -10.48
CA SER A 123 -25.19 -19.85 -9.83
C SER A 123 -25.28 -21.09 -10.70
N ASN A 124 -25.56 -20.93 -12.01
CA ASN A 124 -25.63 -22.02 -12.95
C ASN A 124 -24.27 -22.71 -13.11
N TYR A 125 -23.20 -21.93 -13.26
CA TYR A 125 -21.85 -22.48 -13.40
C TYR A 125 -21.42 -23.29 -12.17
N ILE A 126 -21.66 -22.77 -10.96
CA ILE A 126 -21.35 -23.46 -9.69
C ILE A 126 -22.07 -24.82 -9.64
N LYS A 127 -23.36 -24.86 -10.07
CA LYS A 127 -24.16 -26.08 -10.10
C LYS A 127 -23.68 -27.06 -11.17
N GLU A 128 -23.45 -26.58 -12.41
CA GLU A 128 -23.02 -27.41 -13.55
C GLU A 128 -21.64 -28.04 -13.31
N LYS A 129 -20.70 -27.26 -12.78
CA LYS A 129 -19.36 -27.76 -12.44
C LYS A 129 -19.29 -28.49 -11.13
N ASN A 130 -20.41 -28.55 -10.39
CA ASN A 130 -20.49 -29.18 -9.06
C ASN A 130 -19.38 -28.70 -8.13
N ILE A 131 -19.17 -27.37 -8.06
CA ILE A 131 -18.08 -26.75 -7.29
C ILE A 131 -18.29 -26.99 -5.79
N PRO A 132 -17.30 -27.55 -5.07
CA PRO A 132 -17.42 -27.81 -3.63
C PRO A 132 -17.18 -26.54 -2.80
N CYS A 133 -17.76 -26.50 -1.60
CA CYS A 133 -17.41 -25.51 -0.60
C CYS A 133 -15.93 -25.69 -0.19
N PRO A 134 -15.08 -24.66 -0.31
CA PRO A 134 -13.67 -24.76 0.06
C PRO A 134 -13.44 -25.13 1.52
N ASN A 135 -14.40 -24.85 2.40
CA ASN A 135 -14.28 -25.09 3.83
C ASN A 135 -14.68 -26.51 4.27
N CYS A 136 -15.74 -27.09 3.69
CA CYS A 136 -16.29 -28.39 4.16
C CYS A 136 -16.53 -29.40 3.05
N GLY A 137 -16.29 -29.07 1.79
CA GLY A 137 -16.49 -29.96 0.64
C GLY A 137 -17.95 -30.16 0.20
N ALA A 138 -18.92 -29.56 0.88
CA ALA A 138 -20.35 -29.69 0.50
C ALA A 138 -20.64 -28.88 -0.77
N HIS A 139 -21.68 -29.32 -1.54
CA HIS A 139 -22.08 -28.70 -2.81
C HIS A 139 -23.41 -27.95 -2.72
N ASN A 140 -23.84 -27.61 -1.51
CA ASN A 140 -25.13 -26.99 -1.24
C ASN A 140 -24.94 -25.55 -0.76
N PHE A 141 -25.34 -24.58 -1.58
CA PHE A 141 -25.22 -23.15 -1.32
C PHE A 141 -26.59 -22.47 -1.38
N THR A 142 -26.71 -21.35 -0.66
CA THR A 142 -27.86 -20.46 -0.80
C THR A 142 -27.87 -19.74 -2.14
N ASP A 143 -28.99 -19.12 -2.48
CA ASP A 143 -29.03 -18.21 -3.62
C ASP A 143 -28.04 -17.06 -3.44
N ILE A 144 -27.49 -16.59 -4.59
CA ILE A 144 -26.56 -15.48 -4.61
C ILE A 144 -27.33 -14.17 -4.38
N ARG A 145 -26.83 -13.36 -3.44
CA ARG A 145 -27.35 -12.03 -3.14
C ARG A 145 -26.25 -10.99 -3.27
N GLN A 146 -26.56 -9.79 -3.71
CA GLN A 146 -25.61 -8.69 -3.75
C GLN A 146 -25.38 -8.14 -2.34
N PHE A 147 -24.12 -8.00 -1.96
CA PHE A 147 -23.70 -7.44 -0.69
C PHE A 147 -22.91 -6.16 -0.92
N ASN A 148 -23.49 -5.00 -0.56
CA ASN A 148 -22.80 -3.72 -0.69
C ASN A 148 -21.63 -3.62 0.29
N LEU A 149 -20.45 -3.25 -0.23
CA LEU A 149 -19.20 -3.21 0.54
C LEU A 149 -19.00 -1.92 1.34
N MET A 150 -19.90 -0.94 1.25
CA MET A 150 -19.77 0.28 2.03
C MET A 150 -20.11 0.06 3.50
N PHE A 151 -19.22 0.52 4.39
CA PHE A 151 -19.57 0.65 5.80
C PHE A 151 -20.54 1.81 6.01
N LYS A 152 -21.63 1.52 6.67
CA LYS A 152 -22.71 2.44 7.00
C LYS A 152 -22.65 2.84 8.46
N THR A 153 -22.91 4.11 8.75
CA THR A 153 -23.05 4.65 10.10
C THR A 153 -24.08 5.80 10.09
N PHE A 154 -24.27 6.48 11.21
CA PHE A 154 -25.24 7.56 11.34
C PHE A 154 -24.57 8.81 11.89
N GLN A 155 -25.03 9.97 11.43
CA GLN A 155 -24.63 11.27 11.94
C GLN A 155 -25.78 11.85 12.79
N GLY A 156 -25.49 12.25 14.03
CA GLY A 156 -26.52 12.78 14.92
C GLY A 156 -26.89 11.84 16.05
N VAL A 157 -28.03 12.09 16.71
CA VAL A 157 -28.46 11.38 17.92
C VAL A 157 -29.47 10.25 17.66
N THR A 158 -29.97 10.16 16.43
CA THR A 158 -30.95 9.13 15.99
C THR A 158 -30.41 8.32 14.84
N GLU A 159 -30.78 7.03 14.81
CA GLU A 159 -30.42 6.11 13.72
C GLU A 159 -31.52 6.09 12.64
N ASP A 160 -31.90 7.28 12.17
CA ASP A 160 -32.88 7.42 11.08
C ASP A 160 -32.18 7.34 9.71
N SER A 161 -32.89 6.85 8.70
CA SER A 161 -32.38 6.71 7.33
C SER A 161 -31.91 8.04 6.69
N LYS A 162 -32.45 9.17 7.15
CA LYS A 162 -32.03 10.52 6.71
C LYS A 162 -30.69 10.98 7.30
N ASP A 163 -30.27 10.35 8.40
CA ASP A 163 -29.01 10.64 9.11
C ASP A 163 -27.90 9.63 8.73
N GLU A 164 -28.19 8.74 7.78
CA GLU A 164 -27.29 7.72 7.29
C GLU A 164 -26.13 8.31 6.51
N ILE A 165 -24.92 7.95 6.89
CA ILE A 165 -23.67 8.30 6.21
C ILE A 165 -22.80 7.06 6.05
N TYR A 166 -21.76 7.18 5.23
CA TYR A 166 -20.89 6.08 4.87
C TYR A 166 -19.43 6.43 5.11
N LEU A 167 -18.64 5.42 5.52
CA LEU A 167 -17.19 5.51 5.47
C LEU A 167 -16.76 5.37 4.00
N ARG A 168 -15.91 6.27 3.53
CA ARG A 168 -15.48 6.26 2.12
C ARG A 168 -14.80 4.95 1.73
N PRO A 169 -15.19 4.31 0.60
CA PRO A 169 -14.57 3.09 0.11
C PRO A 169 -13.31 3.34 -0.73
N GLU A 170 -13.08 4.62 -1.12
CA GLU A 170 -11.93 5.08 -1.90
C GLU A 170 -11.65 6.57 -1.64
N THR A 171 -10.46 7.02 -1.97
CA THR A 171 -10.06 8.42 -1.82
C THR A 171 -10.37 9.28 -3.06
N ALA A 172 -10.62 8.67 -4.22
CA ALA A 172 -10.85 9.33 -5.51
C ALA A 172 -12.00 10.36 -5.48
N GLN A 173 -13.14 9.99 -4.90
CA GLN A 173 -14.32 10.85 -4.92
C GLN A 173 -14.12 12.17 -4.16
N GLY A 174 -13.27 12.16 -3.11
CA GLY A 174 -12.85 13.36 -2.42
C GLY A 174 -12.10 14.34 -3.32
N ILE A 175 -11.37 13.83 -4.30
CA ILE A 175 -10.65 14.63 -5.28
C ILE A 175 -11.65 15.24 -6.29
N PHE A 176 -12.54 14.42 -6.85
CA PHE A 176 -13.51 14.90 -7.86
C PHE A 176 -14.43 15.99 -7.35
N VAL A 177 -14.99 15.85 -6.14
CA VAL A 177 -15.86 16.88 -5.55
C VAL A 177 -15.11 18.19 -5.23
N ASN A 178 -13.78 18.13 -5.11
CA ASN A 178 -12.93 19.30 -4.87
C ASN A 178 -12.25 19.85 -6.14
N PHE A 179 -12.48 19.26 -7.31
CA PHE A 179 -11.83 19.67 -8.57
C PHE A 179 -11.88 21.18 -8.80
N ALA A 180 -13.08 21.79 -8.78
CA ALA A 180 -13.25 23.22 -9.00
C ALA A 180 -12.56 24.09 -7.92
N ASN A 181 -12.58 23.65 -6.66
CA ASN A 181 -11.92 24.35 -5.57
C ASN A 181 -10.41 24.37 -5.78
N ILE A 182 -9.82 23.21 -6.11
CA ILE A 182 -8.38 23.05 -6.30
C ILE A 182 -7.93 23.85 -7.52
N GLN A 183 -8.61 23.68 -8.66
CA GLN A 183 -8.29 24.40 -9.90
C GLN A 183 -8.29 25.91 -9.69
N ARG A 184 -9.32 26.45 -9.02
CA ARG A 184 -9.47 27.87 -8.72
C ARG A 184 -8.38 28.40 -7.77
N THR A 185 -8.11 27.68 -6.67
CA THR A 185 -7.20 28.15 -5.61
C THR A 185 -5.74 28.01 -6.00
N THR A 186 -5.38 26.96 -6.75
CA THR A 186 -4.01 26.71 -7.22
C THR A 186 -3.72 27.37 -8.58
N ARG A 187 -4.75 27.81 -9.31
CA ARG A 187 -4.67 28.34 -10.68
C ARG A 187 -4.01 27.36 -11.65
N ARG A 188 -4.11 26.06 -11.38
CA ARG A 188 -3.53 25.03 -12.24
C ARG A 188 -4.26 24.99 -13.58
N LYS A 189 -3.45 24.77 -14.62
CA LYS A 189 -3.93 24.52 -15.97
C LYS A 189 -3.89 23.01 -16.25
N VAL A 190 -4.85 22.53 -17.01
CA VAL A 190 -4.81 21.15 -17.52
C VAL A 190 -3.63 21.02 -18.50
N PRO A 191 -2.74 19.98 -18.38
CA PRO A 191 -2.88 18.87 -17.45
C PRO A 191 -2.36 19.19 -16.04
N PHE A 192 -3.08 18.68 -15.03
CA PHE A 192 -2.60 18.67 -13.64
C PHE A 192 -3.20 17.51 -12.85
N GLY A 193 -2.52 17.10 -11.79
CA GLY A 193 -2.95 16.04 -10.92
C GLY A 193 -3.25 16.49 -9.49
N VAL A 194 -4.16 15.79 -8.84
CA VAL A 194 -4.44 15.92 -7.41
C VAL A 194 -4.20 14.58 -6.74
N ALA A 195 -3.32 14.59 -5.76
CA ALA A 195 -2.86 13.40 -5.08
C ALA A 195 -3.31 13.39 -3.63
N GLN A 196 -3.76 12.23 -3.14
CA GLN A 196 -4.21 12.04 -1.77
C GLN A 196 -3.67 10.73 -1.20
N ILE A 197 -3.24 10.79 0.07
CA ILE A 197 -3.02 9.61 0.92
C ILE A 197 -4.09 9.63 1.99
N GLY A 198 -4.85 8.55 2.12
CA GLY A 198 -5.92 8.54 3.11
C GLY A 198 -6.53 7.18 3.36
N LYS A 199 -7.19 7.05 4.51
CA LYS A 199 -7.93 5.86 4.91
C LYS A 199 -9.15 5.64 4.02
N SER A 200 -9.37 4.37 3.68
CA SER A 200 -10.56 3.86 2.99
C SER A 200 -11.07 2.59 3.67
N PHE A 201 -12.34 2.29 3.48
CA PHE A 201 -13.04 1.24 4.22
C PHE A 201 -13.90 0.40 3.28
N ARG A 202 -13.68 -0.90 3.24
CA ARG A 202 -14.51 -1.84 2.46
C ARG A 202 -14.91 -3.01 3.33
N ASN A 203 -16.20 -3.24 3.50
CA ASN A 203 -16.73 -4.34 4.30
C ASN A 203 -16.56 -5.68 3.57
N GLU A 204 -15.33 -6.06 3.32
CA GLU A 204 -14.94 -7.27 2.60
C GLU A 204 -15.59 -8.53 3.18
N ILE A 205 -16.13 -9.38 2.30
CA ILE A 205 -16.75 -10.66 2.67
C ILE A 205 -15.69 -11.68 3.08
N THR A 206 -14.61 -11.75 2.28
CA THR A 206 -13.49 -12.69 2.45
C THR A 206 -12.16 -11.96 2.62
N PRO A 207 -11.98 -11.20 3.71
CA PRO A 207 -10.69 -10.60 3.99
C PRO A 207 -9.66 -11.71 4.29
N GLY A 208 -8.39 -11.48 3.97
CA GLY A 208 -7.38 -12.51 4.20
C GLY A 208 -6.02 -12.21 3.61
N LYS A 209 -5.19 -13.25 3.60
CA LYS A 209 -3.81 -13.16 3.15
C LYS A 209 -3.03 -12.07 3.89
N PHE A 210 -3.09 -12.11 5.24
CA PHE A 210 -2.49 -11.12 6.14
C PHE A 210 -3.05 -9.72 5.86
N ILE A 211 -2.20 -8.72 5.59
CA ILE A 211 -2.60 -7.33 5.31
C ILE A 211 -2.94 -7.08 3.83
N PHE A 212 -2.94 -8.11 2.97
CA PHE A 212 -3.23 -7.95 1.55
C PHE A 212 -4.68 -7.54 1.27
N ARG A 213 -5.65 -8.11 2.02
CA ARG A 213 -7.07 -7.76 1.90
C ARG A 213 -7.67 -7.56 3.29
N VAL A 214 -7.84 -6.31 3.65
CA VAL A 214 -8.33 -5.86 4.96
C VAL A 214 -9.52 -4.92 4.78
N ARG A 215 -10.28 -4.68 5.86
CA ARG A 215 -11.48 -3.82 5.80
C ARG A 215 -11.18 -2.35 5.97
N GLU A 216 -10.09 -2.02 6.64
CA GLU A 216 -9.57 -0.68 6.83
C GLU A 216 -8.16 -0.61 6.26
N PHE A 217 -7.91 0.27 5.31
CA PHE A 217 -6.63 0.40 4.60
C PHE A 217 -6.35 1.86 4.24
N GLU A 218 -5.16 2.13 3.75
CA GLU A 218 -4.81 3.44 3.17
C GLU A 218 -4.58 3.31 1.67
N GLN A 219 -5.04 4.32 0.92
CA GLN A 219 -4.73 4.47 -0.50
C GLN A 219 -3.79 5.65 -0.70
N MET A 220 -2.87 5.51 -1.64
CA MET A 220 -2.13 6.57 -2.30
C MET A 220 -2.69 6.69 -3.70
N GLU A 221 -3.43 7.74 -3.97
CA GLU A 221 -4.22 7.90 -5.18
C GLU A 221 -3.96 9.24 -5.83
N LEU A 222 -3.81 9.23 -7.15
CA LEU A 222 -3.62 10.41 -7.98
C LEU A 222 -4.73 10.44 -9.03
N GLU A 223 -5.47 11.56 -9.10
CA GLU A 223 -6.37 11.85 -10.21
C GLU A 223 -5.71 12.89 -11.11
N PHE A 224 -5.26 12.45 -12.26
CA PHE A 224 -4.55 13.29 -13.21
C PHE A 224 -5.49 13.74 -14.33
N PHE A 225 -5.85 15.01 -14.31
CA PHE A 225 -6.77 15.64 -15.24
C PHE A 225 -6.06 16.05 -16.52
N CYS A 226 -6.52 15.57 -17.67
CA CYS A 226 -5.95 15.85 -18.97
C CYS A 226 -7.02 16.28 -20.00
N LYS A 227 -6.58 16.83 -21.14
CA LYS A 227 -7.48 17.18 -22.23
C LYS A 227 -7.98 15.91 -22.92
N PRO A 228 -9.29 15.77 -23.20
CA PRO A 228 -9.81 14.67 -24.01
C PRO A 228 -9.04 14.50 -25.32
N GLY A 229 -8.68 13.26 -25.65
CA GLY A 229 -7.86 12.93 -26.82
C GLY A 229 -6.34 12.91 -26.57
N THR A 230 -5.88 13.31 -25.34
CA THR A 230 -4.48 13.14 -24.91
C THR A 230 -4.36 12.08 -23.79
N ASP A 231 -5.47 11.48 -23.43
CA ASP A 231 -5.63 10.54 -22.33
C ASP A 231 -4.73 9.31 -22.45
N LEU A 232 -4.68 8.66 -23.61
CA LEU A 232 -3.84 7.47 -23.82
C LEU A 232 -2.35 7.77 -23.73
N GLU A 233 -1.90 8.96 -24.13
CA GLU A 233 -0.50 9.37 -23.97
C GLU A 233 -0.15 9.54 -22.48
N TRP A 234 -1.05 10.15 -21.71
CA TRP A 234 -0.88 10.30 -20.26
C TRP A 234 -1.04 8.98 -19.50
N PHE A 235 -1.90 8.08 -19.99
CA PHE A 235 -2.00 6.73 -19.46
C PHE A 235 -0.65 5.98 -19.56
N GLU A 236 -0.03 5.96 -20.74
CA GLU A 236 1.29 5.34 -20.93
C GLU A 236 2.38 6.05 -20.11
N TYR A 237 2.32 7.37 -20.00
CA TYR A 237 3.27 8.13 -19.13
C TYR A 237 3.18 7.66 -17.68
N TRP A 238 1.98 7.63 -17.10
CA TRP A 238 1.78 7.23 -15.70
C TRP A 238 2.09 5.75 -15.47
N ARG A 239 1.75 4.90 -16.41
CA ARG A 239 2.09 3.48 -16.39
C ARG A 239 3.62 3.28 -16.29
N GLY A 240 4.40 3.95 -17.14
CA GLY A 240 5.86 3.93 -17.07
C GLY A 240 6.40 4.53 -15.78
N PHE A 241 5.88 5.68 -15.36
CA PHE A 241 6.31 6.40 -14.16
C PHE A 241 6.09 5.57 -12.88
N CYS A 242 4.94 4.92 -12.74
CA CYS A 242 4.62 4.06 -11.61
C CYS A 242 5.53 2.82 -11.54
N ARG A 243 5.78 2.17 -12.69
CA ARG A 243 6.71 1.03 -12.78
C ARG A 243 8.12 1.43 -12.33
N ASP A 244 8.64 2.52 -12.87
CA ASP A 244 10.00 2.95 -12.61
C ASP A 244 10.18 3.38 -11.14
N TRP A 245 9.12 3.95 -10.53
CA TRP A 245 9.12 4.24 -9.10
C TRP A 245 9.15 2.97 -8.25
N LEU A 246 8.38 1.93 -8.59
CA LEU A 246 8.44 0.65 -7.86
C LEU A 246 9.85 0.04 -7.94
N TYR A 247 10.50 0.09 -9.08
CA TYR A 247 11.89 -0.39 -9.21
C TYR A 247 12.86 0.42 -8.34
N SER A 248 12.64 1.74 -8.19
CA SER A 248 13.46 2.56 -7.30
C SER A 248 13.30 2.20 -5.81
N LEU A 249 12.24 1.48 -5.43
CA LEU A 249 12.04 0.94 -4.08
C LEU A 249 12.67 -0.46 -3.86
N ASN A 250 13.48 -0.94 -4.80
CA ASN A 250 14.04 -2.29 -4.85
C ASN A 250 13.01 -3.42 -5.12
N ILE A 251 11.83 -3.10 -5.65
CA ILE A 251 10.94 -4.14 -6.19
C ILE A 251 11.60 -4.70 -7.45
N LYS A 252 11.86 -6.01 -7.46
CA LYS A 252 12.58 -6.66 -8.56
C LYS A 252 11.68 -6.84 -9.79
N PRO A 253 12.22 -6.62 -11.01
CA PRO A 253 11.44 -6.78 -12.25
C PRO A 253 10.81 -8.17 -12.41
N GLU A 254 11.49 -9.23 -11.99
CA GLU A 254 10.98 -10.61 -12.05
C GLU A 254 9.80 -10.88 -11.13
N ASN A 255 9.58 -10.04 -10.13
CA ASN A 255 8.47 -10.12 -9.18
C ASN A 255 7.33 -9.16 -9.52
N LEU A 256 7.44 -8.40 -10.62
CA LEU A 256 6.43 -7.43 -11.07
C LEU A 256 6.04 -7.74 -12.51
N ARG A 257 4.74 -7.78 -12.80
CA ARG A 257 4.23 -7.82 -14.17
C ARG A 257 3.11 -6.82 -14.36
N LEU A 258 2.96 -6.33 -15.58
CA LEU A 258 1.86 -5.48 -15.97
C LEU A 258 0.85 -6.32 -16.74
N ARG A 259 -0.42 -6.24 -16.34
CA ARG A 259 -1.54 -6.92 -16.97
C ARG A 259 -2.57 -5.90 -17.44
N ASP A 260 -2.68 -5.75 -18.74
CA ASP A 260 -3.72 -4.93 -19.34
C ASP A 260 -5.06 -5.66 -19.28
N HIS A 261 -6.13 -4.96 -18.95
CA HIS A 261 -7.47 -5.51 -18.94
C HIS A 261 -7.99 -5.70 -20.36
N ASP A 262 -8.61 -6.85 -20.63
CA ASP A 262 -9.36 -7.07 -21.85
C ASP A 262 -10.62 -6.18 -21.88
N PRO A 263 -11.16 -5.85 -23.09
CA PRO A 263 -12.34 -4.98 -23.19
C PRO A 263 -13.55 -5.42 -22.36
N GLU A 264 -13.72 -6.74 -22.16
CA GLU A 264 -14.82 -7.30 -21.37
C GLU A 264 -14.60 -7.18 -19.85
N GLU A 265 -13.35 -6.96 -19.40
CA GLU A 265 -12.99 -6.77 -17.99
C GLU A 265 -13.07 -5.32 -17.55
N LEU A 266 -13.04 -4.37 -18.51
CA LEU A 266 -13.03 -2.94 -18.19
C LEU A 266 -14.27 -2.54 -17.40
N CYS A 267 -14.06 -1.78 -16.32
CA CYS A 267 -15.15 -1.10 -15.65
C CYS A 267 -15.87 -0.18 -16.64
N PHE A 268 -17.17 -0.01 -16.45
CA PHE A 268 -18.05 0.79 -17.34
C PHE A 268 -17.61 2.25 -17.51
N TYR A 269 -16.77 2.77 -16.64
CA TYR A 269 -16.21 4.11 -16.70
C TYR A 269 -14.79 4.16 -17.29
N SER A 270 -14.16 3.02 -17.52
CA SER A 270 -12.76 2.95 -17.93
C SER A 270 -12.61 2.66 -19.42
N LYS A 271 -11.69 3.39 -20.05
CA LYS A 271 -11.29 3.19 -21.44
C LYS A 271 -10.09 2.25 -21.57
N ALA A 272 -9.22 2.26 -20.58
CA ALA A 272 -8.06 1.40 -20.46
C ALA A 272 -7.72 1.21 -18.97
N THR A 273 -7.26 0.03 -18.60
CA THR A 273 -6.78 -0.28 -17.24
C THR A 273 -5.60 -1.22 -17.33
N THR A 274 -4.56 -0.95 -16.54
CA THR A 274 -3.42 -1.86 -16.33
C THR A 274 -3.27 -2.12 -14.84
N ASP A 275 -3.25 -3.40 -14.46
CA ASP A 275 -2.84 -3.82 -13.14
C ASP A 275 -1.35 -4.09 -13.10
N PHE A 276 -0.70 -3.58 -12.07
CA PHE A 276 0.63 -4.01 -11.67
C PHE A 276 0.45 -5.16 -10.68
N GLU A 277 0.80 -6.35 -11.08
CA GLU A 277 0.72 -7.52 -10.23
C GLU A 277 2.09 -7.87 -9.67
N TYR A 278 2.14 -8.13 -8.36
CA TYR A 278 3.34 -8.55 -7.65
C TYR A 278 3.25 -10.04 -7.31
N ASN A 279 4.38 -10.73 -7.42
CA ASN A 279 4.50 -12.16 -7.09
C ASN A 279 4.70 -12.35 -5.58
N PHE A 280 3.59 -12.32 -4.83
CA PHE A 280 3.60 -12.59 -3.39
C PHE A 280 3.89 -14.08 -3.12
N PRO A 281 4.21 -14.48 -1.87
CA PRO A 281 4.39 -15.90 -1.52
C PRO A 281 3.17 -16.79 -1.78
N PHE A 282 1.99 -16.20 -1.93
CA PHE A 282 0.73 -16.89 -2.27
C PHE A 282 0.36 -16.77 -3.77
N GLY A 283 1.28 -16.32 -4.60
CA GLY A 283 1.07 -16.12 -6.05
C GLY A 283 0.87 -14.66 -6.46
N TRP A 284 0.59 -14.46 -7.74
CA TRP A 284 0.37 -13.13 -8.30
C TRP A 284 -0.86 -12.44 -7.69
N GLY A 285 -0.71 -11.20 -7.33
CA GLY A 285 -1.77 -10.37 -6.78
C GLY A 285 -1.62 -8.91 -7.20
N GLU A 286 -2.75 -8.26 -7.43
CA GLU A 286 -2.79 -6.85 -7.77
C GLU A 286 -2.14 -6.01 -6.67
N LEU A 287 -1.14 -5.22 -7.06
CA LEU A 287 -0.43 -4.26 -6.21
C LEU A 287 -0.92 -2.84 -6.47
N TRP A 288 -1.08 -2.47 -7.73
CA TRP A 288 -1.39 -1.11 -8.18
C TRP A 288 -2.24 -1.15 -9.43
N GLY A 289 -3.24 -0.29 -9.54
CA GLY A 289 -4.02 -0.07 -10.75
C GLY A 289 -3.71 1.30 -11.38
N VAL A 290 -3.63 1.34 -12.71
CA VAL A 290 -3.65 2.59 -13.49
C VAL A 290 -4.81 2.52 -14.45
N ALA A 291 -5.77 3.46 -14.37
CA ALA A 291 -6.97 3.49 -15.17
C ALA A 291 -7.14 4.81 -15.92
N ASP A 292 -7.60 4.75 -17.15
CA ASP A 292 -8.19 5.89 -17.87
C ASP A 292 -9.70 5.90 -17.60
N ARG A 293 -10.14 6.79 -16.70
CA ARG A 293 -11.53 6.92 -16.24
C ARG A 293 -12.39 7.82 -17.12
N THR A 294 -11.83 8.33 -18.21
CA THR A 294 -12.48 9.31 -19.09
C THR A 294 -12.98 10.54 -18.30
N ASP A 295 -14.11 11.12 -18.67
CA ASP A 295 -14.79 12.22 -17.96
C ASP A 295 -15.90 11.72 -17.02
N TYR A 296 -15.98 10.43 -16.79
CA TYR A 296 -17.12 9.80 -16.12
C TYR A 296 -17.46 10.44 -14.77
N ASP A 297 -16.49 10.47 -13.85
CA ASP A 297 -16.75 10.95 -12.47
C ASP A 297 -17.18 12.40 -12.42
N LEU A 298 -16.49 13.30 -13.11
CA LEU A 298 -16.86 14.72 -13.17
C LEU A 298 -18.25 14.90 -13.79
N THR A 299 -18.55 14.13 -14.84
CA THR A 299 -19.88 14.14 -15.49
C THR A 299 -20.98 13.68 -14.54
N GLN A 300 -20.76 12.62 -13.77
CA GLN A 300 -21.75 12.15 -12.79
C GLN A 300 -21.97 13.16 -11.66
N HIS A 301 -20.89 13.79 -11.17
CA HIS A 301 -21.02 14.86 -10.17
C HIS A 301 -21.73 16.09 -10.72
N ILE A 302 -21.52 16.49 -11.97
CA ILE A 302 -22.27 17.55 -12.64
C ILE A 302 -23.78 17.20 -12.67
N LYS A 303 -24.13 16.01 -13.15
CA LYS A 303 -25.52 15.54 -13.24
C LYS A 303 -26.23 15.51 -11.89
N THR A 304 -25.56 15.02 -10.86
CA THR A 304 -26.16 14.86 -9.52
C THR A 304 -26.25 16.17 -8.77
N SER A 305 -25.21 17.01 -8.82
CA SER A 305 -25.13 18.25 -8.05
C SER A 305 -25.71 19.48 -8.76
N GLY A 306 -25.82 19.44 -10.08
CA GLY A 306 -26.15 20.59 -10.92
C GLY A 306 -25.07 21.68 -10.98
N LYS A 307 -23.84 21.38 -10.46
CA LYS A 307 -22.69 22.29 -10.47
C LYS A 307 -21.84 22.09 -11.70
N ASN A 308 -21.36 23.18 -12.30
CA ASN A 308 -20.45 23.08 -13.44
C ASN A 308 -19.01 22.73 -12.97
N LEU A 309 -18.47 21.63 -13.49
CA LEU A 309 -17.09 21.18 -13.28
C LEU A 309 -16.28 21.19 -14.60
N GLU A 310 -16.77 21.87 -15.64
CA GLU A 310 -16.01 22.06 -16.87
C GLU A 310 -14.74 22.89 -16.62
N TYR A 311 -13.68 22.53 -17.30
CA TYR A 311 -12.45 23.34 -17.38
C TYR A 311 -12.57 24.31 -18.56
N PHE A 312 -12.18 25.57 -18.32
CA PHE A 312 -12.04 26.57 -19.37
C PHE A 312 -10.56 26.78 -19.69
N ASP A 313 -10.17 26.43 -20.90
CA ASP A 313 -8.84 26.71 -21.41
C ASP A 313 -8.79 28.11 -22.04
N GLY A 314 -8.25 29.07 -21.30
CA GLY A 314 -8.10 30.44 -21.77
C GLY A 314 -7.09 30.62 -22.93
N THR A 315 -6.31 29.58 -23.25
CA THR A 315 -5.36 29.62 -24.37
C THR A 315 -6.04 29.31 -25.70
N THR A 316 -6.96 28.31 -25.69
CA THR A 316 -7.69 27.87 -26.89
C THR A 316 -9.12 28.42 -26.92
N ASN A 317 -9.57 29.05 -25.84
CA ASN A 317 -10.95 29.51 -25.63
C ASN A 317 -12.02 28.38 -25.70
N GLU A 318 -11.58 27.15 -25.32
CA GLU A 318 -12.42 25.96 -25.32
C GLU A 318 -12.92 25.64 -23.90
N ARG A 319 -14.08 24.98 -23.81
CA ARG A 319 -14.61 24.38 -22.58
C ARG A 319 -14.75 22.89 -22.79
N TYR A 320 -14.33 22.12 -21.80
CA TYR A 320 -14.45 20.66 -21.80
C TYR A 320 -14.46 20.11 -20.38
N ILE A 321 -14.99 18.91 -20.22
CA ILE A 321 -14.82 18.12 -18.99
C ILE A 321 -13.50 17.35 -19.17
N PRO A 322 -12.50 17.52 -18.28
CA PRO A 322 -11.24 16.80 -18.39
C PRO A 322 -11.43 15.28 -18.29
N TYR A 323 -10.59 14.54 -19.02
CA TYR A 323 -10.39 13.10 -18.79
C TYR A 323 -9.44 12.90 -17.63
N VAL A 324 -9.51 11.73 -17.01
CA VAL A 324 -8.79 11.42 -15.77
C VAL A 324 -7.99 10.15 -15.94
N ILE A 325 -6.71 10.22 -15.61
CA ILE A 325 -5.86 9.04 -15.41
C ILE A 325 -5.63 8.85 -13.93
N GLU A 326 -5.97 7.67 -13.44
CA GLU A 326 -5.91 7.30 -12.02
C GLU A 326 -4.86 6.24 -11.75
N PRO A 327 -3.68 6.57 -11.25
CA PRO A 327 -2.83 5.65 -10.51
C PRO A 327 -3.32 5.50 -9.06
N SER A 328 -3.79 4.30 -8.68
CA SER A 328 -4.34 4.00 -7.34
C SER A 328 -3.63 2.80 -6.70
N LEU A 329 -2.97 3.03 -5.57
CA LEU A 329 -2.14 2.06 -4.85
C LEU A 329 -2.59 1.89 -3.41
N GLY A 330 -2.80 0.64 -2.98
CA GLY A 330 -3.01 0.30 -1.57
C GLY A 330 -1.69 0.29 -0.79
N VAL A 331 -1.59 1.11 0.27
CA VAL A 331 -0.39 1.19 1.10
C VAL A 331 -0.05 -0.16 1.73
N GLU A 332 -1.04 -0.89 2.21
CA GLU A 332 -0.89 -2.20 2.85
C GLU A 332 -0.33 -3.25 1.89
N ARG A 333 -0.75 -3.23 0.63
CA ARG A 333 -0.23 -4.14 -0.39
C ARG A 333 1.22 -3.83 -0.74
N LEU A 334 1.58 -2.56 -0.89
CA LEU A 334 2.98 -2.17 -1.11
C LEU A 334 3.85 -2.45 0.11
N PHE A 335 3.35 -2.20 1.31
CA PHE A 335 4.03 -2.56 2.55
C PHE A 335 4.36 -4.06 2.60
N LEU A 336 3.38 -4.91 2.25
CA LEU A 336 3.59 -6.35 2.18
C LEU A 336 4.59 -6.73 1.08
N ALA A 337 4.51 -6.12 -0.11
CA ALA A 337 5.46 -6.37 -1.20
C ALA A 337 6.89 -5.99 -0.80
N VAL A 338 7.08 -4.84 -0.14
CA VAL A 338 8.38 -4.40 0.38
C VAL A 338 8.92 -5.36 1.44
N LEU A 339 8.08 -5.89 2.34
CA LEU A 339 8.49 -6.94 3.29
C LEU A 339 8.92 -8.23 2.57
N CYS A 340 8.15 -8.64 1.57
CA CYS A 340 8.46 -9.85 0.79
C CYS A 340 9.77 -9.72 0.01
N GLU A 341 10.02 -8.57 -0.61
CA GLU A 341 11.30 -8.33 -1.30
C GLU A 341 12.48 -8.31 -0.34
N ALA A 342 12.30 -7.67 0.81
CA ALA A 342 13.37 -7.44 1.76
C ALA A 342 13.77 -8.70 2.56
N TYR A 343 12.84 -9.62 2.82
CA TYR A 343 13.10 -10.80 3.67
C TYR A 343 14.08 -11.76 3.02
N ASP A 344 15.14 -12.14 3.74
CA ASP A 344 16.05 -13.22 3.34
C ASP A 344 16.55 -14.02 4.54
N GLU A 345 16.88 -15.30 4.30
CA GLU A 345 17.57 -16.18 5.21
C GLU A 345 18.92 -16.57 4.58
N GLU A 346 19.99 -16.03 5.11
CA GLU A 346 21.34 -16.26 4.61
C GLU A 346 22.07 -17.29 5.44
N MET A 347 22.70 -18.28 4.79
CA MET A 347 23.60 -19.25 5.40
C MET A 347 25.00 -18.64 5.49
N LEU A 348 25.48 -18.35 6.68
CA LEU A 348 26.83 -17.81 6.91
C LEU A 348 27.91 -18.87 7.12
N ASP A 349 27.57 -20.01 7.74
CA ASP A 349 28.47 -21.10 8.02
C ASP A 349 27.66 -22.41 7.98
N GLU A 350 27.86 -23.19 6.92
CA GLU A 350 27.20 -24.50 6.75
C GLU A 350 27.54 -25.50 7.80
N GLU A 351 28.83 -25.55 8.23
CA GLU A 351 29.33 -26.52 9.21
C GLU A 351 28.71 -26.30 10.59
N LYS A 352 28.49 -25.02 10.95
CA LYS A 352 27.90 -24.64 12.23
C LYS A 352 26.38 -24.45 12.14
N ASN A 353 25.81 -24.60 10.94
CA ASN A 353 24.42 -24.25 10.63
C ASN A 353 24.04 -22.82 11.13
N ASP A 354 24.99 -21.88 10.95
CA ASP A 354 24.80 -20.48 11.34
C ASP A 354 24.08 -19.74 10.24
N LYS A 355 22.81 -19.41 10.50
CA LYS A 355 21.95 -18.62 9.60
C LYS A 355 21.69 -17.25 10.18
N ARG A 356 21.49 -16.26 9.30
CA ARG A 356 20.92 -14.98 9.68
C ARG A 356 19.62 -14.70 8.91
N ILE A 357 18.65 -14.16 9.61
CA ILE A 357 17.50 -13.51 8.99
C ILE A 357 17.89 -12.05 8.76
N VAL A 358 17.63 -11.53 7.58
CA VAL A 358 17.93 -10.14 7.22
C VAL A 358 16.80 -9.55 6.40
N MET A 359 16.51 -8.27 6.65
CA MET A 359 15.56 -7.48 5.88
C MET A 359 16.32 -6.48 5.01
N HIS A 360 16.47 -6.79 3.72
CA HIS A 360 17.18 -5.96 2.73
C HIS A 360 16.33 -4.78 2.23
N PHE A 361 15.78 -3.99 3.15
CA PHE A 361 15.07 -2.78 2.74
C PHE A 361 15.97 -1.82 1.99
N HIS A 362 15.43 -1.11 1.00
CA HIS A 362 16.07 0.10 0.51
C HIS A 362 16.36 1.01 1.72
N PRO A 363 17.58 1.59 1.89
CA PRO A 363 17.92 2.36 3.08
C PRO A 363 16.93 3.49 3.40
N ALA A 364 16.37 4.14 2.38
CA ALA A 364 15.33 5.16 2.55
C ALA A 364 14.03 4.61 3.17
N LEU A 365 13.69 3.33 2.95
CA LEU A 365 12.47 2.71 3.50
C LEU A 365 12.69 2.10 4.88
N ALA A 366 13.93 1.74 5.24
CA ALA A 366 14.23 1.11 6.52
C ALA A 366 13.64 1.89 7.70
N PRO A 367 13.01 1.23 8.70
CA PRO A 367 12.46 1.88 9.88
C PRO A 367 13.48 2.76 10.61
N TYR A 368 14.63 2.19 10.96
CA TYR A 368 15.79 2.95 11.44
C TYR A 368 16.80 3.12 10.32
N LYS A 369 17.37 4.33 10.19
CA LYS A 369 18.40 4.62 9.18
C LYS A 369 19.77 4.13 9.63
N CYS A 370 19.99 4.12 10.93
CA CYS A 370 21.16 3.54 11.55
C CYS A 370 20.88 3.14 13.01
N ALA A 371 21.80 2.36 13.60
CA ALA A 371 21.77 2.03 15.01
C ALA A 371 23.13 2.37 15.63
N VAL A 372 23.13 3.02 16.81
CA VAL A 372 24.34 3.31 17.58
C VAL A 372 24.55 2.24 18.64
N LEU A 373 25.71 1.58 18.58
CA LEU A 373 26.03 0.39 19.36
C LEU A 373 27.34 0.60 20.12
N PRO A 374 27.33 1.04 21.40
CA PRO A 374 28.57 1.16 22.18
C PRO A 374 29.21 -0.21 22.41
N LEU A 375 30.48 -0.39 22.07
CA LEU A 375 31.19 -1.68 22.24
C LEU A 375 31.18 -2.17 23.69
N SER A 376 31.22 -1.22 24.64
CA SER A 376 31.19 -1.48 26.07
C SER A 376 30.30 -0.46 26.77
N LYS A 377 29.64 -0.87 27.86
CA LYS A 377 28.85 0.06 28.72
C LYS A 377 29.63 1.27 29.24
N LYS A 378 30.96 1.19 29.30
CA LYS A 378 31.82 2.31 29.67
C LYS A 378 31.82 3.45 28.65
N LEU A 379 31.36 3.18 27.45
CA LEU A 379 31.30 4.10 26.32
C LEU A 379 29.88 4.63 26.06
N ASN A 380 28.91 4.30 26.92
CA ASN A 380 27.53 4.66 26.71
C ASN A 380 27.32 6.19 26.61
N GLU A 381 27.98 6.96 27.46
CA GLU A 381 27.82 8.44 27.48
C GLU A 381 28.21 9.06 26.12
N GLN A 382 29.36 8.68 25.58
CA GLN A 382 29.84 9.19 24.29
C GLN A 382 29.03 8.65 23.12
N ALA A 383 28.64 7.38 23.16
CA ALA A 383 27.76 6.79 22.14
C ALA A 383 26.37 7.44 22.13
N GLU A 384 25.85 7.80 23.30
CA GLU A 384 24.58 8.53 23.42
C GLU A 384 24.66 9.94 22.81
N GLU A 385 25.80 10.63 22.92
CA GLU A 385 26.02 11.90 22.21
C GLU A 385 25.93 11.73 20.67
N VAL A 386 26.49 10.65 20.14
CA VAL A 386 26.38 10.33 18.71
C VAL A 386 24.92 10.06 18.33
N PHE A 387 24.22 9.25 19.13
CA PHE A 387 22.79 8.99 18.95
C PHE A 387 21.98 10.29 18.97
N GLN A 388 22.15 11.15 19.96
CA GLN A 388 21.42 12.40 20.09
C GLN A 388 21.66 13.35 18.90
N ASN A 389 22.84 13.35 18.32
CA ASN A 389 23.14 14.17 17.16
C ASN A 389 22.45 13.64 15.90
N LEU A 390 22.56 12.34 15.63
CA LEU A 390 21.95 11.71 14.46
C LEU A 390 20.41 11.70 14.53
N SER A 391 19.85 11.52 15.73
CA SER A 391 18.39 11.47 15.94
C SER A 391 17.67 12.79 15.68
N LYS A 392 18.39 13.90 15.55
CA LYS A 392 17.82 15.19 15.11
C LYS A 392 17.33 15.16 13.64
N LYS A 393 17.87 14.23 12.83
CA LYS A 393 17.59 14.12 11.39
C LYS A 393 17.00 12.78 10.97
N PHE A 394 17.37 11.71 11.67
CA PHE A 394 17.03 10.33 11.29
C PHE A 394 16.33 9.59 12.41
N MET A 395 15.54 8.58 12.06
CA MET A 395 15.16 7.55 13.02
C MET A 395 16.37 6.66 13.28
N VAL A 396 16.83 6.66 14.53
CA VAL A 396 18.04 5.97 14.99
C VAL A 396 17.67 5.03 16.13
N ASP A 397 18.19 3.79 16.10
CA ASP A 397 18.10 2.88 17.24
C ASP A 397 19.36 2.98 18.12
N TYR A 398 19.22 2.65 19.41
CA TYR A 398 20.32 2.58 20.37
C TYR A 398 20.24 1.27 21.14
N ASP A 399 21.30 0.45 21.06
CA ASP A 399 21.32 -0.85 21.72
C ASP A 399 22.68 -1.13 22.42
N ASP A 400 22.66 -1.26 23.73
CA ASP A 400 23.80 -1.60 24.58
C ASP A 400 23.68 -3.00 25.21
N ALA A 401 22.66 -3.78 24.85
CA ALA A 401 22.32 -5.02 25.51
C ALA A 401 22.94 -6.27 24.85
N GLY A 402 23.80 -6.97 25.53
CA GLY A 402 24.44 -8.21 25.08
C GLY A 402 25.72 -7.97 24.26
N SER A 403 26.20 -9.02 23.56
CA SER A 403 27.41 -8.91 22.73
C SER A 403 27.12 -8.16 21.44
N ILE A 404 28.16 -7.50 20.90
CA ILE A 404 28.05 -6.73 19.63
C ILE A 404 27.52 -7.59 18.48
N GLY A 405 27.96 -8.84 18.35
CA GLY A 405 27.44 -9.73 17.30
C GLY A 405 25.95 -10.02 17.41
N LYS A 406 25.40 -10.16 18.63
CA LYS A 406 23.95 -10.33 18.85
C LYS A 406 23.18 -9.06 18.49
N ARG A 407 23.77 -7.89 18.75
CA ARG A 407 23.16 -6.61 18.38
C ARG A 407 23.14 -6.40 16.89
N TYR A 408 24.21 -6.75 16.15
CA TYR A 408 24.18 -6.73 14.69
C TYR A 408 23.09 -7.64 14.12
N ARG A 409 22.92 -8.87 14.66
CA ARG A 409 21.86 -9.79 14.22
C ARG A 409 20.46 -9.20 14.44
N ARG A 410 20.21 -8.53 15.57
CA ARG A 410 18.92 -7.85 15.82
C ARG A 410 18.65 -6.73 14.82
N GLN A 411 19.69 -5.97 14.46
CA GLN A 411 19.57 -4.90 13.47
C GLN A 411 19.40 -5.45 12.05
N ASP A 412 20.07 -6.54 11.70
CA ASP A 412 19.86 -7.23 10.41
C ASP A 412 18.41 -7.70 10.27
N GLU A 413 17.83 -8.31 11.32
CA GLU A 413 16.45 -8.82 11.34
C GLU A 413 15.37 -7.74 11.20
N ILE A 414 15.63 -6.51 11.61
CA ILE A 414 14.69 -5.38 11.47
C ILE A 414 15.04 -4.47 10.29
N GLY A 415 16.14 -4.78 9.58
CA GLY A 415 16.50 -4.13 8.33
C GLY A 415 17.20 -2.78 8.47
N THR A 416 17.85 -2.51 9.61
CA THR A 416 18.64 -1.29 9.80
C THR A 416 19.87 -1.34 8.88
N PRO A 417 20.07 -0.41 7.93
CA PRO A 417 21.11 -0.52 6.92
C PRO A 417 22.53 -0.30 7.47
N PHE A 418 22.68 0.52 8.51
CA PHE A 418 23.99 0.87 9.05
C PHE A 418 24.06 0.71 10.57
N CYS A 419 25.02 -0.07 11.06
CA CYS A 419 25.33 -0.17 12.48
C CYS A 419 26.59 0.63 12.80
N ILE A 420 26.48 1.62 13.66
CA ILE A 420 27.56 2.51 14.09
C ILE A 420 28.08 2.02 15.43
N THR A 421 29.26 1.44 15.45
CA THR A 421 29.89 0.96 16.66
C THR A 421 30.85 2.02 17.20
N TYR A 422 30.55 2.49 18.43
CA TYR A 422 31.46 3.34 19.19
C TYR A 422 32.38 2.44 20.06
N ASP A 423 33.66 2.44 19.78
CA ASP A 423 34.67 1.60 20.41
C ASP A 423 35.69 2.40 21.23
N PHE A 424 36.69 1.74 21.82
CA PHE A 424 37.69 2.42 22.65
C PHE A 424 38.60 3.35 21.84
N ASP A 425 38.88 3.00 20.58
CA ASP A 425 39.71 3.83 19.70
C ASP A 425 38.94 5.11 19.30
N SER A 426 37.60 5.05 19.30
CA SER A 426 36.72 6.21 19.01
C SER A 426 36.94 7.38 19.96
N VAL A 427 37.37 7.09 21.20
CA VAL A 427 37.68 8.13 22.20
C VAL A 427 38.95 8.90 21.81
N GLU A 428 39.88 8.25 21.14
CA GLU A 428 41.19 8.83 20.78
C GLU A 428 41.16 9.51 19.41
N ASP A 429 40.53 8.87 18.41
CA ASP A 429 40.58 9.32 17.01
C ASP A 429 39.32 10.04 16.52
N GLY A 430 38.25 10.08 17.32
CA GLY A 430 36.98 10.72 16.94
C GLY A 430 36.27 10.02 15.79
N CYS A 431 36.63 8.75 15.49
CA CYS A 431 36.02 7.94 14.44
C CYS A 431 35.18 6.81 15.04
N VAL A 432 34.27 6.27 14.27
CA VAL A 432 33.44 5.10 14.61
C VAL A 432 33.51 4.06 13.51
N THR A 433 33.19 2.83 13.84
CA THR A 433 33.08 1.76 12.86
C THR A 433 31.63 1.68 12.36
N VAL A 434 31.41 1.85 11.05
CA VAL A 434 30.12 1.69 10.39
C VAL A 434 30.09 0.35 9.67
N ARG A 435 29.16 -0.53 10.06
CA ARG A 435 28.91 -1.81 9.42
C ARG A 435 27.72 -1.70 8.48
N ASP A 436 27.91 -2.07 7.25
CA ASP A 436 26.85 -2.23 6.26
C ASP A 436 26.09 -3.54 6.50
N ARG A 437 24.76 -3.50 6.48
CA ARG A 437 23.87 -4.66 6.70
C ARG A 437 24.03 -5.72 5.61
N ASP A 438 24.10 -5.29 4.36
CA ASP A 438 23.99 -6.18 3.20
C ASP A 438 25.32 -6.89 2.92
N THR A 439 26.41 -6.15 2.96
CA THR A 439 27.76 -6.70 2.71
C THR A 439 28.45 -7.21 3.96
N MET A 440 28.02 -6.78 5.15
CA MET A 440 28.68 -6.96 6.44
C MET A 440 30.08 -6.30 6.53
N GLU A 441 30.48 -5.58 5.51
CA GLU A 441 31.72 -4.82 5.53
C GLU A 441 31.71 -3.71 6.57
N GLN A 442 32.86 -3.39 7.09
CA GLN A 442 33.03 -2.38 8.11
C GLN A 442 34.03 -1.34 7.63
N VAL A 443 33.64 -0.09 7.74
CA VAL A 443 34.49 1.06 7.42
C VAL A 443 34.63 1.95 8.64
N ARG A 444 35.79 2.60 8.80
CA ARG A 444 36.00 3.56 9.86
C ARG A 444 35.78 4.97 9.32
N LEU A 445 34.88 5.72 9.96
CA LEU A 445 34.48 7.06 9.54
C LEU A 445 34.57 8.06 10.70
N PRO A 446 35.00 9.30 10.46
CA PRO A 446 34.87 10.39 11.44
C PRO A 446 33.41 10.60 11.83
N ILE A 447 33.13 10.82 13.12
CA ILE A 447 31.78 11.10 13.61
C ILE A 447 31.15 12.29 12.90
N SER A 448 31.97 13.30 12.54
CA SER A 448 31.51 14.47 11.80
C SER A 448 31.01 14.20 10.37
N GLU A 449 31.34 13.07 9.79
CA GLU A 449 30.94 12.67 8.41
C GLU A 449 29.73 11.73 8.37
N LEU A 450 29.29 11.21 9.53
CA LEU A 450 28.21 10.23 9.61
C LEU A 450 26.89 10.74 9.02
N GLU A 451 26.54 11.99 9.28
CA GLU A 451 25.31 12.59 8.79
C GLU A 451 25.28 12.61 7.25
N ALA A 452 26.35 13.13 6.63
CA ALA A 452 26.48 13.21 5.19
C ALA A 452 26.51 11.80 4.54
N PHE A 453 27.20 10.86 5.19
CA PHE A 453 27.24 9.47 4.74
C PHE A 453 25.83 8.83 4.70
N ILE A 454 25.05 8.99 5.79
CA ILE A 454 23.69 8.44 5.85
C ILE A 454 22.79 9.14 4.82
N GLU A 455 22.85 10.47 4.71
CA GLU A 455 22.05 11.24 3.74
C GLU A 455 22.28 10.77 2.31
N GLU A 456 23.54 10.52 1.93
CA GLU A 456 23.89 10.00 0.59
C GLU A 456 23.24 8.61 0.35
N LYS A 457 23.29 7.73 1.34
CA LYS A 457 22.83 6.34 1.22
C LYS A 457 21.33 6.17 1.26
N ILE A 458 20.59 7.09 1.89
CA ILE A 458 19.12 7.08 1.94
C ILE A 458 18.48 7.87 0.79
N ALA A 459 19.27 8.45 -0.12
CA ALA A 459 18.73 9.12 -1.31
C ALA A 459 18.06 8.12 -2.27
N PHE A 460 16.92 8.55 -2.89
CA PHE A 460 16.26 7.83 -3.98
C PHE A 460 16.78 8.32 -5.33
#